data_bd8360c86012afd6a957ba7968397f42
#
_entry.id   bd8360c86012afd6a957ba7968397f42
#
_cell.length_a   1.000
_cell.length_b   1.000
_cell.length_c   1.000
_cell.angle_alpha   90.00
_cell.angle_beta   90.00
_cell.angle_gamma   90.00
#
_symmetry.space_group_name_H-M   'P 1'
#
loop_
_entity.id
_entity.type
_entity.pdbx_description
1 polymer ?
#
loop_
_entity_poly.entity_id
_entity_poly.type
_entity_poly.pdbx_seq_one_letter_code
_entity_poly.pdbx_strand_id
1 'polypeptide(L)'
;TIGRRQRQMCIRDRHKTVDALFSNCTHVSIHCNLTEETHHLVNAQRLASMPHIGNDGAPCGSHIINCARGGIVDEQAVLEALQSGVLTSAALDVFEQEPVDPKHPLLQMEHFHGTPHIGASTVEAQARVGMDIATNVMAVLKGRPCDFVVNQAHL
;
A
#
# COMPACT_ATOMS: atom_id res chain seq x y z
N THR A 1 -23.40 -21.39 -3.49
CA THR A 1 -22.22 -22.19 -3.92
C THR A 1 -21.26 -21.39 -4.81
N ILE A 2 -21.71 -20.39 -5.53
CA ILE A 2 -20.88 -19.51 -6.37
C ILE A 2 -19.89 -18.69 -5.51
N GLY A 3 -20.33 -18.19 -4.36
CA GLY A 3 -19.47 -17.39 -3.47
C GLY A 3 -18.29 -18.15 -2.83
N ARG A 4 -18.37 -19.48 -2.65
CA ARG A 4 -17.25 -20.28 -2.14
C ARG A 4 -16.18 -20.54 -3.19
N ARG A 5 -16.54 -20.76 -4.46
CA ARG A 5 -15.58 -20.94 -5.55
C ARG A 5 -14.82 -19.63 -5.86
N GLN A 6 -15.49 -18.49 -5.87
CA GLN A 6 -14.83 -17.20 -6.05
C GLN A 6 -13.86 -16.89 -4.90
N ARG A 7 -14.24 -17.13 -3.63
CA ARG A 7 -13.30 -16.94 -2.50
C ARG A 7 -12.09 -17.86 -2.55
N GLN A 8 -12.22 -19.08 -3.07
CA GLN A 8 -11.08 -19.99 -3.23
C GLN A 8 -10.15 -19.59 -4.39
N MET A 9 -10.67 -19.02 -5.47
CA MET A 9 -9.85 -18.48 -6.56
C MET A 9 -9.03 -17.27 -6.09
N CYS A 10 -9.62 -16.31 -5.41
CA CYS A 10 -8.93 -15.10 -4.94
C CYS A 10 -7.79 -15.36 -3.93
N ILE A 11 -7.80 -16.49 -3.20
CA ILE A 11 -6.79 -16.83 -2.19
C ILE A 11 -5.60 -17.62 -2.79
N ARG A 12 -5.70 -18.15 -4.02
CA ARG A 12 -4.74 -19.11 -4.59
C ARG A 12 -3.88 -18.58 -5.73
N ASP A 13 -4.27 -17.50 -6.36
CA ASP A 13 -3.52 -16.94 -7.48
C ASP A 13 -2.36 -16.09 -6.94
N ARG A 14 -1.16 -16.69 -6.94
CA ARG A 14 0.07 -16.01 -6.58
C ARG A 14 0.91 -15.81 -7.84
N HIS A 15 1.24 -14.56 -8.12
CA HIS A 15 2.20 -14.25 -9.17
C HIS A 15 3.63 -14.56 -8.68
N LYS A 16 4.46 -15.08 -9.57
CA LYS A 16 5.84 -15.45 -9.24
C LYS A 16 6.75 -14.25 -9.06
N THR A 17 6.42 -13.15 -9.73
CA THR A 17 7.18 -11.89 -9.69
C THR A 17 6.23 -10.71 -9.55
N VAL A 18 6.76 -9.59 -9.08
CA VAL A 18 6.02 -8.32 -8.99
C VAL A 18 5.59 -7.86 -10.37
N ASP A 19 6.45 -7.98 -11.38
CA ASP A 19 6.12 -7.59 -12.77
C ASP A 19 4.97 -8.43 -13.33
N ALA A 20 4.96 -9.74 -13.06
CA ALA A 20 3.83 -10.60 -13.44
C ALA A 20 2.53 -10.22 -12.69
N LEU A 21 2.60 -9.72 -11.46
CA LEU A 21 1.43 -9.20 -10.75
C LEU A 21 0.88 -7.96 -11.48
N PHE A 22 1.72 -6.97 -11.74
CA PHE A 22 1.29 -5.74 -12.40
C PHE A 22 0.73 -6.00 -13.81
N SER A 23 1.35 -6.89 -14.60
CA SER A 23 0.89 -7.19 -15.95
C SER A 23 -0.40 -8.04 -16.04
N ASN A 24 -0.88 -8.57 -14.91
CA ASN A 24 -2.09 -9.41 -14.88
C ASN A 24 -3.20 -8.85 -14.00
N CYS A 25 -2.95 -7.77 -13.25
CA CYS A 25 -3.92 -7.22 -12.31
C CYS A 25 -4.31 -5.80 -12.70
N THR A 26 -5.61 -5.55 -12.77
CA THR A 26 -6.19 -4.21 -13.00
C THR A 26 -6.24 -3.36 -11.74
N HIS A 27 -6.28 -3.98 -10.57
CA HIS A 27 -6.33 -3.34 -9.26
C HIS A 27 -5.20 -3.88 -8.39
N VAL A 28 -4.31 -3.00 -7.92
CA VAL A 28 -3.18 -3.36 -7.08
C VAL A 28 -3.23 -2.57 -5.78
N SER A 29 -3.22 -3.26 -4.66
CA SER A 29 -3.14 -2.68 -3.32
C SER A 29 -1.80 -3.04 -2.66
N ILE A 30 -1.11 -2.03 -2.14
CA ILE A 30 0.26 -2.13 -1.63
C ILE A 30 0.23 -2.21 -0.11
N HIS A 31 0.86 -3.27 0.44
CA HIS A 31 0.90 -3.57 1.88
C HIS A 31 2.28 -4.08 2.34
N CYS A 32 3.34 -3.85 1.56
CA CYS A 32 4.70 -4.25 1.91
C CYS A 32 5.42 -3.18 2.74
N ASN A 33 6.52 -3.57 3.40
CA ASN A 33 7.40 -2.63 4.07
C ASN A 33 8.25 -1.87 3.06
N LEU A 34 8.68 -0.65 3.41
CA LEU A 34 9.67 0.10 2.65
C LEU A 34 11.07 -0.46 2.94
N THR A 35 11.76 -0.88 1.91
CA THR A 35 13.15 -1.36 1.89
C THR A 35 13.82 -0.85 0.62
N GLU A 36 15.12 -1.07 0.45
CA GLU A 36 15.81 -0.78 -0.81
C GLU A 36 15.16 -1.49 -2.01
N GLU A 37 14.70 -2.74 -1.82
CA GLU A 37 14.06 -3.53 -2.87
C GLU A 37 12.64 -3.05 -3.22
N THR A 38 11.95 -2.43 -2.27
CA THR A 38 10.56 -1.95 -2.44
C THR A 38 10.47 -0.45 -2.68
N HIS A 39 11.59 0.28 -2.63
CA HIS A 39 11.63 1.69 -3.01
C HIS A 39 11.27 1.82 -4.49
N HIS A 40 10.30 2.68 -4.79
CA HIS A 40 9.73 2.84 -6.14
C HIS A 40 9.34 1.50 -6.80
N LEU A 41 8.82 0.58 -5.97
CA LEU A 41 8.24 -0.69 -6.45
C LEU A 41 7.17 -0.43 -7.50
N VAL A 42 6.33 0.59 -7.29
CA VAL A 42 5.40 1.10 -8.28
C VAL A 42 6.06 2.21 -9.05
N ASN A 43 6.45 1.93 -10.28
CA ASN A 43 7.16 2.84 -11.18
C ASN A 43 6.45 2.92 -12.55
N ALA A 44 6.91 3.80 -13.41
CA ALA A 44 6.32 4.03 -14.73
C ALA A 44 6.19 2.75 -15.58
N GLN A 45 7.21 1.87 -15.55
CA GLN A 45 7.20 0.62 -16.33
C GLN A 45 6.08 -0.32 -15.85
N ARG A 46 5.92 -0.50 -14.54
CA ARG A 46 4.89 -1.36 -13.96
C ARG A 46 3.50 -0.79 -14.17
N LEU A 47 3.33 0.52 -14.00
CA LEU A 47 2.06 1.20 -14.29
C LEU A 47 1.65 1.01 -15.75
N ALA A 48 2.58 1.18 -16.69
CA ALA A 48 2.34 0.98 -18.11
C ALA A 48 2.02 -0.48 -18.49
N SER A 49 2.40 -1.46 -17.66
CA SER A 49 2.11 -2.87 -17.91
C SER A 49 0.74 -3.32 -17.41
N MET A 50 0.04 -2.51 -16.63
CA MET A 50 -1.26 -2.88 -16.05
C MET A 50 -2.35 -2.99 -17.12
N PRO A 51 -3.16 -4.06 -17.09
CA PRO A 51 -4.28 -4.20 -18.02
C PRO A 51 -5.44 -3.25 -17.63
N HIS A 52 -6.23 -2.85 -18.64
CA HIS A 52 -7.45 -2.07 -18.47
C HIS A 52 -8.72 -2.92 -18.58
N ILE A 53 -8.56 -4.19 -18.88
CA ILE A 53 -9.65 -5.14 -19.12
C ILE A 53 -9.52 -6.26 -18.10
N GLY A 54 -10.61 -6.55 -17.40
CA GLY A 54 -10.69 -7.64 -16.45
C GLY A 54 -10.65 -9.02 -17.10
N ASN A 55 -10.44 -10.07 -16.31
CA ASN A 55 -10.40 -11.45 -16.80
C ASN A 55 -11.73 -11.94 -17.42
N ASP A 56 -12.80 -11.25 -17.15
CA ASP A 56 -14.14 -11.47 -17.73
C ASP A 56 -14.36 -10.71 -19.05
N GLY A 57 -13.35 -9.95 -19.52
CA GLY A 57 -13.40 -9.12 -20.71
C GLY A 57 -14.07 -7.76 -20.50
N ALA A 58 -14.48 -7.42 -19.27
CA ALA A 58 -15.10 -6.13 -18.97
C ALA A 58 -14.03 -5.02 -18.86
N PRO A 59 -14.26 -3.83 -19.47
CA PRO A 59 -13.41 -2.67 -19.24
C PRO A 59 -13.54 -2.21 -17.78
N CYS A 60 -12.43 -2.16 -17.05
CA CYS A 60 -12.43 -1.75 -15.64
C CYS A 60 -11.35 -0.74 -15.30
N GLY A 61 -10.45 -0.42 -16.24
CA GLY A 61 -9.32 0.47 -15.98
C GLY A 61 -8.23 -0.17 -15.13
N SER A 62 -7.19 0.61 -14.85
CA SER A 62 -6.08 0.24 -13.97
C SER A 62 -6.06 1.14 -12.73
N HIS A 63 -5.89 0.56 -11.54
CA HIS A 63 -6.04 1.25 -10.27
C HIS A 63 -4.97 0.82 -9.27
N ILE A 64 -4.42 1.79 -8.52
CA ILE A 64 -3.48 1.51 -7.43
C ILE A 64 -3.95 2.12 -6.12
N ILE A 65 -3.64 1.44 -5.01
CA ILE A 65 -3.90 1.91 -3.65
C ILE A 65 -2.63 1.67 -2.83
N ASN A 66 -2.15 2.70 -2.13
CA ASN A 66 -1.04 2.57 -1.18
C ASN A 66 -1.43 3.07 0.20
N CYS A 67 -1.56 2.14 1.14
CA CYS A 67 -1.73 2.41 2.58
C CYS A 67 -0.55 1.85 3.39
N ALA A 68 0.60 1.63 2.75
CA ALA A 68 1.76 1.02 3.40
C ALA A 68 2.77 2.08 3.87
N ARG A 69 3.64 2.57 2.96
CA ARG A 69 4.63 3.62 3.25
C ARG A 69 4.85 4.50 2.02
N GLY A 70 5.15 5.78 2.24
CA GLY A 70 5.67 6.67 1.20
C GLY A 70 7.00 6.15 0.64
N GLY A 71 7.32 6.50 -0.62
CA GLY A 71 8.52 6.03 -1.30
C GLY A 71 8.43 4.60 -1.89
N ILE A 72 7.38 3.82 -1.60
CA ILE A 72 7.12 2.57 -2.33
C ILE A 72 6.53 2.86 -3.71
N VAL A 73 5.78 3.93 -3.80
CA VAL A 73 5.20 4.44 -5.05
C VAL A 73 6.03 5.63 -5.50
N ASP A 74 6.46 5.62 -6.75
CA ASP A 74 7.03 6.79 -7.42
C ASP A 74 5.88 7.76 -7.76
N GLU A 75 5.76 8.83 -6.98
CA GLU A 75 4.67 9.81 -7.10
C GLU A 75 4.69 10.54 -8.43
N GLN A 76 5.88 10.79 -8.99
CA GLN A 76 6.02 11.41 -10.29
C GLN A 76 5.52 10.49 -11.41
N ALA A 77 5.86 9.19 -11.33
CA ALA A 77 5.37 8.21 -12.29
C ALA A 77 3.84 8.05 -12.23
N VAL A 78 3.26 8.12 -11.03
CA VAL A 78 1.79 8.09 -10.86
C VAL A 78 1.15 9.34 -11.48
N LEU A 79 1.71 10.51 -11.26
CA LEU A 79 1.22 11.76 -11.84
C LEU A 79 1.20 11.69 -13.37
N GLU A 80 2.30 11.28 -13.98
CA GLU A 80 2.42 11.13 -15.44
C GLU A 80 1.46 10.06 -15.99
N ALA A 81 1.30 8.94 -15.28
CA ALA A 81 0.39 7.87 -15.68
C ALA A 81 -1.09 8.30 -15.61
N LEU A 82 -1.49 9.09 -14.61
CA LEU A 82 -2.83 9.67 -14.52
C LEU A 82 -3.07 10.71 -15.62
N GLN A 83 -2.10 11.60 -15.86
CA GLN A 83 -2.20 12.62 -16.91
C GLN A 83 -2.31 12.03 -18.31
N SER A 84 -1.61 10.94 -18.57
CA SER A 84 -1.64 10.27 -19.87
C SER A 84 -2.79 9.26 -20.02
N GLY A 85 -3.55 8.97 -18.96
CA GLY A 85 -4.60 7.95 -18.95
C GLY A 85 -4.11 6.50 -18.93
N VAL A 86 -2.82 6.28 -18.74
CA VAL A 86 -2.22 4.96 -18.51
C VAL A 86 -2.69 4.37 -17.18
N LEU A 87 -2.89 5.20 -16.18
CA LEU A 87 -3.52 4.82 -14.91
C LEU A 87 -4.88 5.49 -14.82
N THR A 88 -5.91 4.73 -14.48
CA THR A 88 -7.29 5.24 -14.39
C THR A 88 -7.52 5.97 -13.08
N SER A 89 -7.02 5.46 -11.96
CA SER A 89 -7.07 6.16 -10.68
C SER A 89 -5.99 5.69 -9.71
N ALA A 90 -5.68 6.54 -8.74
CA ALA A 90 -4.78 6.21 -7.65
C ALA A 90 -5.34 6.71 -6.31
N ALA A 91 -5.04 5.98 -5.23
CA ALA A 91 -5.34 6.40 -3.86
C ALA A 91 -4.11 6.19 -2.97
N LEU A 92 -3.63 7.25 -2.34
CA LEU A 92 -2.47 7.21 -1.45
C LEU A 92 -2.86 7.74 -0.05
N ASP A 93 -2.60 6.93 0.99
CA ASP A 93 -2.68 7.36 2.39
C ASP A 93 -1.31 7.82 2.92
N VAL A 94 -0.24 7.52 2.17
CA VAL A 94 1.16 7.77 2.53
C VAL A 94 1.90 8.41 1.36
N PHE A 95 2.77 9.38 1.66
CA PHE A 95 3.50 10.15 0.67
C PHE A 95 5.02 10.10 0.92
N GLU A 96 5.82 10.40 -0.10
CA GLU A 96 7.28 10.47 0.04
C GLU A 96 7.70 11.55 1.02
N GLN A 97 6.96 12.65 1.04
CA GLN A 97 7.13 13.72 2.04
C GLN A 97 5.84 13.88 2.84
N GLU A 98 5.92 13.69 4.14
CA GLU A 98 4.83 13.88 5.08
C GLU A 98 5.18 14.95 6.14
N PRO A 99 4.26 15.89 6.43
CA PRO A 99 2.95 16.09 5.80
C PRO A 99 3.05 16.50 4.33
N VAL A 100 2.12 16.01 3.50
CA VAL A 100 2.07 16.36 2.08
C VAL A 100 1.73 17.84 1.88
N ASP A 101 2.38 18.49 0.91
CA ASP A 101 2.05 19.87 0.54
C ASP A 101 0.61 19.92 -0.04
N PRO A 102 -0.30 20.76 0.47
CA PRO A 102 -1.63 20.93 -0.11
C PRO A 102 -1.64 21.31 -1.60
N LYS A 103 -0.53 21.84 -2.11
CA LYS A 103 -0.33 22.15 -3.55
C LYS A 103 0.28 21.00 -4.34
N HIS A 104 0.48 19.84 -3.73
CA HIS A 104 1.06 18.70 -4.41
C HIS A 104 0.29 18.36 -5.69
N PRO A 105 0.96 18.18 -6.85
CA PRO A 105 0.30 18.01 -8.15
C PRO A 105 -0.71 16.86 -8.18
N LEU A 106 -0.43 15.74 -7.51
CA LEU A 106 -1.37 14.61 -7.42
C LEU A 106 -2.70 15.00 -6.76
N LEU A 107 -2.68 15.87 -5.73
CA LEU A 107 -3.91 16.31 -5.05
C LEU A 107 -4.81 17.18 -5.92
N GLN A 108 -4.32 17.65 -7.07
CA GLN A 108 -5.08 18.42 -8.05
C GLN A 108 -5.69 17.56 -9.15
N MET A 109 -5.39 16.25 -9.18
CA MET A 109 -5.89 15.34 -10.21
C MET A 109 -7.30 14.84 -9.85
N GLU A 110 -8.20 14.82 -10.84
CA GLU A 110 -9.60 14.40 -10.66
C GLU A 110 -9.74 12.93 -10.19
N HIS A 111 -8.87 12.06 -10.68
CA HIS A 111 -8.91 10.62 -10.40
C HIS A 111 -7.88 10.18 -9.34
N PHE A 112 -7.46 11.13 -8.48
CA PHE A 112 -6.56 10.87 -7.37
C PHE A 112 -7.26 11.12 -6.04
N HIS A 113 -7.03 10.24 -5.06
CA HIS A 113 -7.53 10.38 -3.70
C HIS A 113 -6.36 10.30 -2.73
N GLY A 114 -6.15 11.36 -1.95
CA GLY A 114 -5.13 11.42 -0.89
C GLY A 114 -5.77 11.49 0.49
N THR A 115 -5.19 10.76 1.45
CA THR A 115 -5.53 10.88 2.88
C THR A 115 -4.25 11.13 3.68
N PRO A 116 -4.33 11.82 4.85
CA PRO A 116 -3.15 12.26 5.58
C PRO A 116 -2.64 11.19 6.57
N HIS A 117 -2.26 9.99 6.06
CA HIS A 117 -1.72 8.87 6.81
C HIS A 117 -2.63 8.45 8.00
N ILE A 118 -3.87 8.16 7.68
CA ILE A 118 -4.90 7.83 8.67
C ILE A 118 -5.34 6.35 8.64
N GLY A 119 -4.75 5.51 7.78
CA GLY A 119 -5.15 4.12 7.59
C GLY A 119 -5.14 3.27 8.87
N ALA A 120 -4.28 3.60 9.84
CA ALA A 120 -4.24 2.96 11.15
C ALA A 120 -4.88 3.80 12.28
N SER A 121 -5.44 4.96 11.98
CA SER A 121 -5.94 5.92 12.98
C SER A 121 -7.40 5.65 13.37
N THR A 122 -7.74 4.40 13.70
CA THR A 122 -9.04 4.08 14.31
C THR A 122 -8.95 4.07 15.82
N VAL A 123 -10.08 4.35 16.51
CA VAL A 123 -10.16 4.35 17.97
C VAL A 123 -9.70 3.00 18.55
N GLU A 124 -10.13 1.90 17.93
CA GLU A 124 -9.80 0.55 18.36
C GLU A 124 -8.32 0.23 18.15
N ALA A 125 -7.72 0.64 17.02
CA ALA A 125 -6.31 0.42 16.73
C ALA A 125 -5.43 1.21 17.70
N GLN A 126 -5.74 2.48 17.93
CA GLN A 126 -5.00 3.34 18.88
C GLN A 126 -5.09 2.82 20.31
N ALA A 127 -6.28 2.40 20.76
CA ALA A 127 -6.45 1.83 22.10
C ALA A 127 -5.64 0.55 22.27
N ARG A 128 -5.66 -0.33 21.25
CA ARG A 128 -4.90 -1.59 21.27
C ARG A 128 -3.41 -1.34 21.31
N VAL A 129 -2.88 -0.50 20.42
CA VAL A 129 -1.46 -0.15 20.38
C VAL A 129 -1.01 0.50 21.69
N GLY A 130 -1.81 1.41 22.27
CA GLY A 130 -1.53 2.02 23.55
C GLY A 130 -1.42 1.00 24.70
N MET A 131 -2.34 0.04 24.75
CA MET A 131 -2.31 -1.05 25.75
C MET A 131 -1.13 -1.98 25.56
N ASP A 132 -0.81 -2.34 24.31
CA ASP A 132 0.31 -3.23 23.99
C ASP A 132 1.64 -2.57 24.35
N ILE A 133 1.83 -1.29 24.02
CA ILE A 133 3.03 -0.53 24.40
C ILE A 133 3.17 -0.44 25.92
N ALA A 134 2.10 -0.04 26.64
CA ALA A 134 2.13 0.05 28.09
C ALA A 134 2.47 -1.30 28.74
N THR A 135 1.90 -2.38 28.24
CA THR A 135 2.17 -3.74 28.72
C THR A 135 3.63 -4.15 28.51
N ASN A 136 4.18 -3.89 27.33
CA ASN A 136 5.56 -4.22 26.98
C ASN A 136 6.56 -3.39 27.79
N VAL A 137 6.34 -2.09 27.94
CA VAL A 137 7.17 -1.21 28.77
C VAL A 137 7.16 -1.69 30.23
N MET A 138 5.99 -2.02 30.79
CA MET A 138 5.89 -2.54 32.15
C MET A 138 6.54 -3.90 32.34
N ALA A 139 6.55 -4.75 31.30
CA ALA A 139 7.27 -6.03 31.34
C ALA A 139 8.76 -5.79 31.42
N VAL A 140 9.34 -4.94 30.58
CA VAL A 140 10.77 -4.60 30.57
C VAL A 140 11.19 -3.97 31.90
N LEU A 141 10.44 -2.99 32.42
CA LEU A 141 10.74 -2.34 33.72
C LEU A 141 10.69 -3.30 34.89
N LYS A 142 9.95 -4.40 34.80
CA LYS A 142 9.91 -5.48 35.83
C LYS A 142 10.92 -6.63 35.59
N GLY A 143 11.86 -6.45 34.64
CA GLY A 143 12.83 -7.47 34.26
C GLY A 143 12.21 -8.70 33.60
N ARG A 144 11.04 -8.60 33.02
CA ARG A 144 10.39 -9.68 32.27
C ARG A 144 10.82 -9.65 30.80
N PRO A 145 10.93 -10.81 30.14
CA PRO A 145 11.23 -10.84 28.72
C PRO A 145 10.14 -10.13 27.88
N CYS A 146 10.56 -9.46 26.83
CA CYS A 146 9.68 -8.80 25.86
C CYS A 146 10.17 -9.15 24.45
N ASP A 147 9.33 -9.79 23.65
CA ASP A 147 9.67 -10.25 22.30
C ASP A 147 9.69 -9.10 21.25
N PHE A 148 9.28 -7.91 21.65
CA PHE A 148 9.16 -6.74 20.76
C PHE A 148 10.30 -5.73 20.90
N VAL A 149 11.40 -6.10 21.53
CA VAL A 149 12.59 -5.24 21.68
C VAL A 149 13.40 -5.27 20.39
N VAL A 150 13.38 -4.18 19.61
CA VAL A 150 14.01 -4.11 18.29
C VAL A 150 15.55 -4.15 18.36
N ASN A 151 16.14 -3.62 19.44
CA ASN A 151 17.59 -3.56 19.67
C ASN A 151 18.09 -4.59 20.70
N GLN A 152 17.41 -5.71 20.85
CA GLN A 152 17.72 -6.74 21.83
C GLN A 152 19.17 -7.26 21.74
N ALA A 153 19.76 -7.24 20.53
CA ALA A 153 21.16 -7.63 20.32
C ALA A 153 22.18 -6.62 20.90
N HIS A 154 21.73 -5.45 21.36
CA HIS A 154 22.57 -4.37 21.92
C HIS A 154 22.28 -4.11 23.40
N LEU A 155 21.43 -4.90 24.02
CA LEU A 155 21.13 -4.90 25.46
C LEU A 155 21.80 -6.08 26.16
#